data_78dd388aea81d0cfd5d555f285d59c60
#
_entry.id   78dd388aea81d0cfd5d555f285d59c60
#
_cell.length_a   1.000
_cell.length_b   1.000
_cell.length_c   1.000
_cell.angle_alpha   90.00
_cell.angle_beta   90.00
_cell.angle_gamma   90.00
#
_symmetry.space_group_name_H-M   'P 1'
#
loop_
_entity.id
_entity.type
_entity.pdbx_description
1 polymer ?
#
loop_
_entity_poly.entity_id
_entity_poly.type
_entity_poly.pdbx_seq_one_letter_code
_entity_poly.pdbx_strand_id
1 'polypeptide(L)'
;GTEAYEKGLFNKEIETILLNARRVGEIVKEEVGQEKFVEALPYFAVCKNCGRIYTTKTYEFLPKEKKVLYVCEGMEIKKQWLEGCGHKGEANYAKGEGKLSWKGEFAIRWKALDIRFEAYGKDIADSVRINDRICQEILGYVPPTHAQYELFLDISGKKFSKSAGRLFTPQLWFRYGSPQSLHLLMLKRFVGARSLDITDIPQYMSELDELEDIYFGQKKITDEKEHAKLVGLYKYCWLMKPPTNPNLHVPYNLLIYLAKVAPKGTETEFITEKLQDYGYKIEEVSEDLKKRIEYALNWAQDFKEIKETTIQLAPEKCHRRTNTNTPNRRKRRRQNTRCNLQHRKKA
;
A
#
# COMPACT_ATOMS: atom_id res chain seq x y z
N GLY A 1 -10.44 15.55 7.40
CA GLY A 1 -11.92 15.60 7.29
C GLY A 1 -12.54 16.44 8.40
N THR A 2 -12.36 16.06 9.65
CA THR A 2 -12.98 16.75 10.82
C THR A 2 -12.70 18.25 10.82
N GLU A 3 -11.43 18.63 10.74
CA GLU A 3 -11.02 20.04 10.72
C GLU A 3 -11.70 20.87 9.59
N ALA A 4 -11.91 20.27 8.42
CA ALA A 4 -12.59 20.93 7.30
C ALA A 4 -14.08 21.18 7.60
N TYR A 5 -14.74 20.25 8.29
CA TYR A 5 -16.10 20.44 8.78
C TYR A 5 -16.16 21.53 9.86
N GLU A 6 -15.27 21.51 10.84
CA GLU A 6 -15.17 22.50 11.93
C GLU A 6 -14.90 23.90 11.40
N LYS A 7 -14.04 24.03 10.37
CA LYS A 7 -13.77 25.31 9.67
C LYS A 7 -14.89 25.73 8.71
N GLY A 8 -15.94 24.94 8.55
CA GLY A 8 -17.07 25.23 7.69
C GLY A 8 -16.79 25.24 6.20
N LEU A 9 -15.70 24.58 5.74
CA LEU A 9 -15.30 24.57 4.32
C LEU A 9 -16.36 23.93 3.41
N PHE A 10 -17.24 23.11 3.95
CA PHE A 10 -18.26 22.37 3.21
C PHE A 10 -19.68 22.89 3.43
N ASN A 11 -19.86 23.99 4.17
CA ASN A 11 -21.19 24.42 4.63
C ASN A 11 -22.20 24.64 3.49
N LYS A 12 -21.76 25.26 2.39
CA LYS A 12 -22.59 25.51 1.22
C LYS A 12 -23.05 24.23 0.55
N GLU A 13 -22.15 23.30 0.37
CA GLU A 13 -22.41 22.01 -0.27
C GLU A 13 -23.26 21.11 0.63
N ILE A 14 -23.03 21.10 1.95
CA ILE A 14 -23.84 20.38 2.93
C ILE A 14 -25.28 20.90 2.89
N GLU A 15 -25.48 22.23 2.91
CA GLU A 15 -26.81 22.84 2.82
C GLU A 15 -27.51 22.44 1.53
N THR A 16 -26.82 22.49 0.38
CA THR A 16 -27.36 22.07 -0.91
C THR A 16 -27.77 20.58 -0.90
N ILE A 17 -26.98 19.70 -0.32
CA ILE A 17 -27.31 18.27 -0.16
C ILE A 17 -28.53 18.07 0.72
N LEU A 18 -28.62 18.78 1.85
CA LEU A 18 -29.75 18.68 2.78
C LEU A 18 -31.05 19.22 2.19
N LEU A 19 -31.00 20.32 1.44
CA LEU A 19 -32.14 20.84 0.68
C LEU A 19 -32.66 19.87 -0.38
N ASN A 20 -31.77 19.03 -0.93
CA ASN A 20 -32.08 18.05 -1.95
C ASN A 20 -32.03 16.59 -1.41
N ALA A 21 -32.21 16.43 -0.10
CA ALA A 21 -31.99 15.12 0.56
C ALA A 21 -32.85 14.00 -0.04
N ARG A 22 -34.10 14.29 -0.46
CA ARG A 22 -34.97 13.32 -1.14
C ARG A 22 -34.33 12.83 -2.45
N ARG A 23 -33.86 13.76 -3.31
CA ARG A 23 -33.21 13.38 -4.56
C ARG A 23 -31.92 12.58 -4.32
N VAL A 24 -31.14 12.92 -3.29
CA VAL A 24 -29.99 12.13 -2.85
C VAL A 24 -30.41 10.71 -2.49
N GLY A 25 -31.49 10.55 -1.72
CA GLY A 25 -32.04 9.24 -1.35
C GLY A 25 -32.49 8.42 -2.57
N GLU A 26 -33.14 9.05 -3.53
CA GLU A 26 -33.57 8.45 -4.80
C GLU A 26 -32.35 7.96 -5.61
N ILE A 27 -31.31 8.77 -5.76
CA ILE A 27 -30.04 8.37 -6.43
C ILE A 27 -29.42 7.15 -5.72
N VAL A 28 -29.37 7.13 -4.39
CA VAL A 28 -28.86 6.00 -3.64
C VAL A 28 -29.70 4.74 -3.87
N LYS A 29 -31.02 4.87 -3.90
CA LYS A 29 -31.94 3.75 -4.19
C LYS A 29 -31.73 3.23 -5.61
N GLU A 30 -31.65 4.10 -6.60
CA GLU A 30 -31.43 3.74 -8.02
C GLU A 30 -30.10 3.00 -8.23
N GLU A 31 -29.03 3.45 -7.59
CA GLU A 31 -27.68 2.88 -7.78
C GLU A 31 -27.41 1.59 -7.00
N VAL A 32 -27.92 1.47 -5.77
CA VAL A 32 -27.56 0.37 -4.86
C VAL A 32 -28.74 -0.26 -4.11
N GLY A 33 -29.98 0.13 -4.42
CA GLY A 33 -31.18 -0.43 -3.81
C GLY A 33 -31.41 -0.06 -2.34
N GLN A 34 -30.67 0.89 -1.77
CA GLN A 34 -30.82 1.31 -0.38
C GLN A 34 -31.87 2.41 -0.24
N GLU A 35 -32.93 2.13 0.51
CA GLU A 35 -34.07 3.04 0.69
C GLU A 35 -33.97 3.98 1.91
N LYS A 36 -33.09 3.68 2.86
CA LYS A 36 -33.00 4.40 4.14
C LYS A 36 -32.84 5.92 4.02
N PHE A 37 -32.22 6.41 2.95
CA PHE A 37 -32.01 7.85 2.71
C PHE A 37 -33.12 8.51 1.90
N VAL A 38 -34.15 7.77 1.49
CA VAL A 38 -35.37 8.36 0.91
C VAL A 38 -36.19 9.02 2.01
N GLU A 39 -36.18 8.45 3.22
CA GLU A 39 -36.96 8.94 4.38
C GLU A 39 -36.10 9.66 5.42
N ALA A 40 -34.79 9.36 5.49
CA ALA A 40 -33.87 9.97 6.43
C ALA A 40 -32.89 10.92 5.74
N LEU A 41 -32.52 12.00 6.42
CA LEU A 41 -31.49 12.91 5.93
C LEU A 41 -30.12 12.19 5.84
N PRO A 42 -29.33 12.45 4.79
CA PRO A 42 -28.02 11.81 4.62
C PRO A 42 -26.93 12.45 5.50
N TYR A 43 -27.26 12.77 6.75
CA TYR A 43 -26.38 13.42 7.72
C TYR A 43 -26.37 12.68 9.05
N PHE A 44 -25.21 12.46 9.61
CA PHE A 44 -25.01 11.87 10.91
C PHE A 44 -24.56 12.94 11.90
N ALA A 45 -25.43 13.28 12.86
CA ALA A 45 -25.08 14.17 13.95
C ALA A 45 -24.21 13.48 15.00
N VAL A 46 -23.33 14.21 15.65
CA VAL A 46 -22.70 13.72 16.89
C VAL A 46 -23.71 13.86 18.03
N CYS A 47 -24.05 12.78 18.68
CA CYS A 47 -24.97 12.80 19.80
C CYS A 47 -24.39 13.60 20.97
N LYS A 48 -25.06 14.67 21.40
CA LYS A 48 -24.59 15.53 22.50
C LYS A 48 -24.56 14.82 23.86
N ASN A 49 -25.32 13.73 24.02
CA ASN A 49 -25.37 12.97 25.27
C ASN A 49 -24.28 11.89 25.34
N CYS A 50 -24.10 11.06 24.29
CA CYS A 50 -23.18 9.92 24.34
C CYS A 50 -21.96 10.07 23.41
N GLY A 51 -21.83 11.15 22.62
CA GLY A 51 -20.70 11.40 21.72
C GLY A 51 -20.63 10.51 20.48
N ARG A 52 -21.55 9.55 20.30
CA ARG A 52 -21.57 8.64 19.15
C ARG A 52 -22.14 9.32 17.92
N ILE A 53 -21.61 9.00 16.74
CA ILE A 53 -22.05 9.61 15.48
C ILE A 53 -22.95 8.66 14.66
N TYR A 54 -22.67 7.36 14.62
CA TYR A 54 -23.41 6.45 13.75
C TYR A 54 -24.72 5.93 14.35
N THR A 55 -24.97 6.19 15.60
CA THR A 55 -26.21 5.80 16.29
C THR A 55 -27.32 6.85 16.15
N THR A 56 -27.02 7.97 15.49
CA THR A 56 -28.00 9.06 15.28
C THR A 56 -28.68 8.92 13.94
N LYS A 57 -30.00 9.17 13.92
CA LYS A 57 -30.83 9.33 12.74
C LYS A 57 -31.34 10.76 12.70
N THR A 58 -31.01 11.49 11.64
CA THR A 58 -31.50 12.84 11.41
C THR A 58 -32.81 12.77 10.63
N TYR A 59 -33.78 13.53 11.06
CA TYR A 59 -35.14 13.48 10.50
C TYR A 59 -35.70 14.84 10.04
N GLU A 60 -35.10 15.95 10.50
CA GLU A 60 -35.55 17.30 10.12
C GLU A 60 -34.37 18.22 9.87
N PHE A 61 -34.53 19.10 8.87
CA PHE A 61 -33.53 20.08 8.49
C PHE A 61 -34.08 21.50 8.65
N LEU A 62 -33.38 22.32 9.40
CA LEU A 62 -33.72 23.70 9.74
C LEU A 62 -32.69 24.66 9.10
N PRO A 63 -32.87 25.02 7.81
CA PRO A 63 -31.84 25.76 7.06
C PRO A 63 -31.56 27.16 7.65
N LYS A 64 -32.59 27.89 8.11
CA LYS A 64 -32.42 29.21 8.71
C LYS A 64 -31.55 29.20 9.98
N GLU A 65 -31.60 28.10 10.74
CA GLU A 65 -30.84 27.91 11.98
C GLU A 65 -29.51 27.19 11.76
N LYS A 66 -29.28 26.72 10.53
CA LYS A 66 -28.14 25.85 10.16
C LYS A 66 -28.06 24.59 11.01
N LYS A 67 -29.21 23.99 11.33
CA LYS A 67 -29.33 22.84 12.20
C LYS A 67 -30.04 21.66 11.54
N VAL A 68 -29.80 20.49 12.09
CA VAL A 68 -30.59 19.29 11.87
C VAL A 68 -31.07 18.74 13.22
N LEU A 69 -32.29 18.17 13.24
CA LEU A 69 -32.81 17.45 14.39
C LEU A 69 -32.51 15.96 14.25
N TYR A 70 -32.14 15.32 15.37
CA TYR A 70 -31.82 13.91 15.39
C TYR A 70 -32.34 13.18 16.62
N VAL A 71 -32.40 11.86 16.50
CA VAL A 71 -32.58 10.92 17.61
C VAL A 71 -31.44 9.90 17.62
N CYS A 72 -30.91 9.58 18.79
CA CYS A 72 -29.88 8.58 18.97
C CYS A 72 -30.54 7.21 19.26
N GLU A 73 -31.04 6.56 18.21
CA GLU A 73 -31.85 5.33 18.32
C GLU A 73 -31.05 4.03 18.20
N GLY A 74 -29.80 4.12 17.75
CA GLY A 74 -28.97 2.96 17.45
C GLY A 74 -28.87 2.68 15.95
N MET A 75 -28.02 1.73 15.59
CA MET A 75 -27.80 1.34 14.19
C MET A 75 -27.21 -0.05 14.09
N GLU A 76 -27.63 -0.81 13.09
CA GLU A 76 -26.99 -2.06 12.72
C GLU A 76 -25.73 -1.79 11.89
N ILE A 77 -24.56 -2.29 12.35
CA ILE A 77 -23.29 -2.23 11.61
C ILE A 77 -22.72 -3.65 11.52
N LYS A 78 -22.53 -4.17 10.33
CA LYS A 78 -21.96 -5.51 10.08
C LYS A 78 -22.68 -6.62 10.88
N LYS A 79 -24.02 -6.59 10.89
CA LYS A 79 -24.88 -7.53 11.63
C LYS A 79 -24.77 -7.44 13.18
N GLN A 80 -24.17 -6.39 13.69
CA GLN A 80 -24.14 -6.06 15.10
C GLN A 80 -24.96 -4.81 15.35
N TRP A 81 -25.89 -4.89 16.31
CA TRP A 81 -26.66 -3.73 16.74
C TRP A 81 -25.82 -2.88 17.69
N LEU A 82 -25.65 -1.60 17.35
CA LEU A 82 -25.09 -0.60 18.27
C LEU A 82 -26.22 0.19 18.90
N GLU A 83 -26.36 0.04 20.22
CA GLU A 83 -27.37 0.72 20.98
C GLU A 83 -27.19 2.25 20.94
N GLY A 84 -28.29 2.97 20.72
CA GLY A 84 -28.40 4.40 20.94
C GLY A 84 -28.69 4.71 22.41
N CYS A 85 -28.57 5.97 22.80
CA CYS A 85 -28.89 6.42 24.16
C CYS A 85 -30.31 7.00 24.31
N GLY A 86 -31.11 7.01 23.24
CA GLY A 86 -32.46 7.56 23.21
C GLY A 86 -32.54 9.09 23.14
N HIS A 87 -31.42 9.79 23.23
CA HIS A 87 -31.38 11.25 23.26
C HIS A 87 -31.91 11.85 21.96
N LYS A 88 -32.83 12.82 22.09
CA LYS A 88 -33.28 13.70 21.00
C LYS A 88 -32.56 15.04 21.14
N GLY A 89 -32.03 15.55 20.04
CA GLY A 89 -31.26 16.78 20.07
C GLY A 89 -31.15 17.44 18.69
N GLU A 90 -30.42 18.53 18.69
CA GLU A 90 -30.09 19.29 17.49
C GLU A 90 -28.60 19.36 17.30
N ALA A 91 -28.15 19.41 16.03
CA ALA A 91 -26.75 19.56 15.66
C ALA A 91 -26.60 20.68 14.62
N ASN A 92 -25.62 21.53 14.81
CA ASN A 92 -25.29 22.61 13.86
C ASN A 92 -24.30 22.08 12.82
N TYR A 93 -24.77 21.88 11.58
CA TYR A 93 -23.91 21.37 10.51
C TYR A 93 -22.81 22.35 10.12
N ALA A 94 -23.00 23.64 10.32
CA ALA A 94 -22.01 24.66 10.00
C ALA A 94 -20.88 24.76 11.04
N LYS A 95 -21.03 24.12 12.20
CA LYS A 95 -20.01 24.03 13.26
C LYS A 95 -19.34 22.66 13.33
N GLY A 96 -19.57 21.79 12.36
CA GLY A 96 -18.97 20.46 12.36
C GLY A 96 -19.55 19.48 13.39
N GLU A 97 -20.79 19.74 13.91
CA GLU A 97 -21.43 18.87 14.89
C GLU A 97 -21.98 17.57 14.27
N GLY A 98 -21.36 17.09 13.21
CA GLY A 98 -21.71 15.89 12.47
C GLY A 98 -21.03 15.85 11.10
N LYS A 99 -21.47 14.91 10.26
CA LYS A 99 -20.99 14.77 8.88
C LYS A 99 -22.02 14.15 7.97
N LEU A 100 -21.86 14.35 6.67
CA LEU A 100 -22.63 13.62 5.66
C LEU A 100 -22.30 12.13 5.66
N SER A 101 -23.25 11.33 5.20
CA SER A 101 -22.98 9.94 4.87
C SER A 101 -21.98 9.87 3.71
N TRP A 102 -21.26 8.75 3.60
CA TRP A 102 -20.34 8.50 2.48
C TRP A 102 -21.01 8.61 1.11
N LYS A 103 -22.34 8.50 1.08
CA LYS A 103 -23.14 8.63 -0.15
C LYS A 103 -23.29 10.08 -0.63
N GLY A 104 -22.78 11.07 0.09
CA GLY A 104 -22.73 12.47 -0.32
C GLY A 104 -21.43 13.17 0.04
N GLU A 105 -20.59 12.54 0.86
CA GLU A 105 -19.38 13.17 1.41
C GLU A 105 -18.28 13.43 0.37
N PHE A 106 -18.12 12.53 -0.61
CA PHE A 106 -17.14 12.74 -1.66
C PHE A 106 -17.53 13.91 -2.57
N ALA A 107 -18.80 13.98 -2.96
CA ALA A 107 -19.30 15.04 -3.84
C ALA A 107 -19.05 16.43 -3.26
N ILE A 108 -19.32 16.65 -1.97
CA ILE A 108 -19.04 17.96 -1.34
C ILE A 108 -17.56 18.28 -1.30
N ARG A 109 -16.70 17.29 -1.04
CA ARG A 109 -15.25 17.48 -1.02
C ARG A 109 -14.72 17.82 -2.42
N TRP A 110 -15.18 17.09 -3.43
CA TRP A 110 -14.74 17.30 -4.80
C TRP A 110 -15.09 18.72 -5.26
N LYS A 111 -16.31 19.19 -4.99
CA LYS A 111 -16.72 20.54 -5.35
C LYS A 111 -16.03 21.60 -4.52
N ALA A 112 -16.06 21.51 -3.20
CA ALA A 112 -15.55 22.56 -2.32
C ALA A 112 -14.02 22.75 -2.42
N LEU A 113 -13.28 21.67 -2.76
CA LEU A 113 -11.82 21.69 -2.89
C LEU A 113 -11.34 21.68 -4.34
N ASP A 114 -12.26 21.79 -5.30
CA ASP A 114 -11.98 21.72 -6.75
C ASP A 114 -11.14 20.52 -7.16
N ILE A 115 -11.50 19.34 -6.66
CA ILE A 115 -10.78 18.09 -6.96
C ILE A 115 -11.08 17.68 -8.41
N ARG A 116 -10.02 17.48 -9.20
CA ARG A 116 -10.09 17.11 -10.62
C ARG A 116 -9.73 15.66 -10.90
N PHE A 117 -9.11 14.98 -9.92
CA PHE A 117 -8.72 13.59 -10.01
C PHE A 117 -8.91 12.89 -8.67
N GLU A 118 -9.51 11.69 -8.69
CA GLU A 118 -9.69 10.85 -7.50
C GLU A 118 -9.36 9.40 -7.84
N ALA A 119 -8.32 8.85 -7.20
CA ALA A 119 -8.03 7.42 -7.25
C ALA A 119 -8.74 6.71 -6.10
N TYR A 120 -9.44 5.61 -6.39
CA TYR A 120 -10.20 4.89 -5.38
C TYR A 120 -10.10 3.38 -5.48
N GLY A 121 -10.21 2.70 -4.34
CA GLY A 121 -10.26 1.25 -4.29
C GLY A 121 -11.63 0.71 -4.71
N LYS A 122 -11.65 -0.44 -5.35
CA LYS A 122 -12.86 -1.12 -5.83
C LYS A 122 -13.95 -1.26 -4.77
N ASP A 123 -13.58 -1.34 -3.50
CA ASP A 123 -14.51 -1.52 -2.38
C ASP A 123 -15.42 -0.30 -2.11
N ILE A 124 -15.14 0.86 -2.69
CA ILE A 124 -15.99 2.06 -2.59
C ILE A 124 -16.60 2.48 -3.92
N ALA A 125 -16.48 1.67 -4.98
CA ALA A 125 -16.95 2.01 -6.32
C ALA A 125 -18.43 2.46 -6.35
N ASP A 126 -19.30 1.79 -5.59
CA ASP A 126 -20.72 2.18 -5.47
C ASP A 126 -20.89 3.57 -4.91
N SER A 127 -20.07 3.96 -3.91
CA SER A 127 -20.12 5.28 -3.33
C SER A 127 -19.61 6.34 -4.31
N VAL A 128 -18.62 6.02 -5.12
CA VAL A 128 -18.10 6.93 -6.16
C VAL A 128 -19.18 7.21 -7.20
N ARG A 129 -19.82 6.16 -7.77
CA ARG A 129 -20.91 6.36 -8.76
C ARG A 129 -22.05 7.23 -8.24
N ILE A 130 -22.46 7.01 -6.98
CA ILE A 130 -23.49 7.82 -6.34
C ILE A 130 -23.03 9.28 -6.24
N ASN A 131 -21.80 9.51 -5.80
CA ASN A 131 -21.28 10.86 -5.64
C ASN A 131 -21.04 11.57 -6.98
N ASP A 132 -20.70 10.85 -8.06
CA ASP A 132 -20.67 11.41 -9.43
C ASP A 132 -22.01 11.98 -9.83
N ARG A 133 -23.10 11.23 -9.63
CA ARG A 133 -24.45 11.68 -9.92
C ARG A 133 -24.86 12.86 -9.05
N ILE A 134 -24.54 12.85 -7.76
CA ILE A 134 -24.80 13.96 -6.84
C ILE A 134 -24.06 15.22 -7.31
N CYS A 135 -22.80 15.10 -7.75
CA CYS A 135 -22.06 16.21 -8.33
C CYS A 135 -22.79 16.81 -9.53
N GLN A 136 -23.22 15.97 -10.47
CA GLN A 136 -23.86 16.41 -11.71
C GLN A 136 -25.27 16.92 -11.48
N GLU A 137 -26.13 16.16 -10.79
CA GLU A 137 -27.57 16.43 -10.70
C GLU A 137 -27.90 17.45 -9.60
N ILE A 138 -27.11 17.53 -8.53
CA ILE A 138 -27.43 18.36 -7.36
C ILE A 138 -26.46 19.51 -7.20
N LEU A 139 -25.18 19.26 -7.30
CA LEU A 139 -24.16 20.27 -7.02
C LEU A 139 -23.79 21.10 -8.25
N GLY A 140 -24.15 20.69 -9.47
CA GLY A 140 -23.73 21.35 -10.71
C GLY A 140 -22.23 21.40 -10.88
N TYR A 141 -21.55 20.32 -10.53
CA TYR A 141 -20.09 20.18 -10.59
C TYR A 141 -19.70 18.97 -11.44
N VAL A 142 -18.69 19.14 -12.29
CA VAL A 142 -18.15 18.03 -13.09
C VAL A 142 -17.36 17.10 -12.18
N PRO A 143 -17.72 15.81 -12.05
CA PRO A 143 -16.98 14.88 -11.22
C PRO A 143 -15.50 14.78 -11.62
N PRO A 144 -14.60 14.42 -10.70
CA PRO A 144 -13.20 14.18 -11.02
C PRO A 144 -13.01 13.06 -12.04
N THR A 145 -11.91 13.09 -12.77
CA THR A 145 -11.46 11.91 -13.50
C THR A 145 -11.04 10.83 -12.50
N HIS A 146 -11.50 9.60 -12.72
CA HIS A 146 -11.27 8.52 -11.77
C HIS A 146 -10.25 7.50 -12.25
N ALA A 147 -9.46 6.98 -11.30
CA ALA A 147 -8.68 5.75 -11.48
C ALA A 147 -9.08 4.74 -10.40
N GLN A 148 -9.75 3.67 -10.81
CA GLN A 148 -10.08 2.56 -9.92
C GLN A 148 -8.90 1.60 -9.83
N TYR A 149 -8.49 1.25 -8.59
CA TYR A 149 -7.48 0.21 -8.35
C TYR A 149 -8.08 -0.97 -7.60
N GLU A 150 -7.46 -2.13 -7.83
CA GLU A 150 -7.86 -3.39 -7.19
C GLU A 150 -7.23 -3.52 -5.80
N LEU A 151 -7.78 -4.47 -5.04
CA LEU A 151 -7.30 -4.75 -3.69
C LEU A 151 -5.97 -5.51 -3.71
N PHE A 152 -5.13 -5.22 -2.72
CA PHE A 152 -4.02 -6.10 -2.37
C PHE A 152 -4.51 -7.22 -1.47
N LEU A 153 -4.01 -8.43 -1.74
CA LEU A 153 -4.32 -9.65 -1.00
C LEU A 153 -3.06 -10.13 -0.28
N ASP A 154 -3.22 -10.83 0.81
CA ASP A 154 -2.11 -11.57 1.42
C ASP A 154 -1.75 -12.81 0.58
N ILE A 155 -0.68 -13.51 0.93
CA ILE A 155 -0.23 -14.72 0.24
C ILE A 155 -1.27 -15.85 0.27
N SER A 156 -2.25 -15.80 1.18
CA SER A 156 -3.36 -16.75 1.25
C SER A 156 -4.55 -16.34 0.35
N GLY A 157 -4.43 -15.25 -0.42
CA GLY A 157 -5.47 -14.70 -1.27
C GLY A 157 -6.57 -13.96 -0.50
N LYS A 158 -6.36 -13.64 0.78
CA LYS A 158 -7.32 -12.89 1.61
C LYS A 158 -6.98 -11.41 1.64
N LYS A 159 -8.02 -10.56 1.69
CA LYS A 159 -7.87 -9.12 1.85
C LYS A 159 -7.14 -8.79 3.16
N PHE A 160 -6.18 -7.84 3.11
CA PHE A 160 -5.58 -7.29 4.32
C PHE A 160 -6.65 -6.67 5.23
N SER A 161 -6.61 -7.00 6.52
CA SER A 161 -7.61 -6.56 7.48
C SER A 161 -6.98 -6.16 8.79
N LYS A 162 -7.28 -4.92 9.24
CA LYS A 162 -6.86 -4.42 10.56
C LYS A 162 -7.39 -5.28 11.70
N SER A 163 -8.63 -5.73 11.62
CA SER A 163 -9.27 -6.55 12.65
C SER A 163 -8.71 -7.98 12.75
N ALA A 164 -8.02 -8.45 11.71
CA ALA A 164 -7.35 -9.76 11.69
C ALA A 164 -5.85 -9.68 12.04
N GLY A 165 -5.34 -8.51 12.43
CA GLY A 165 -3.92 -8.30 12.75
C GLY A 165 -2.97 -8.38 11.55
N ARG A 166 -3.50 -8.53 10.34
CA ARG A 166 -2.73 -8.64 9.10
C ARG A 166 -2.67 -7.28 8.43
N LEU A 167 -1.63 -6.54 8.75
CA LEU A 167 -1.40 -5.22 8.19
C LEU A 167 -0.11 -5.23 7.38
N PHE A 168 -0.23 -4.78 6.14
CA PHE A 168 0.90 -4.38 5.33
C PHE A 168 0.79 -2.86 5.14
N THR A 169 1.66 -2.10 5.80
CA THR A 169 1.59 -0.64 5.80
C THR A 169 2.77 -0.03 5.03
N PRO A 170 2.64 1.20 4.52
CA PRO A 170 3.79 1.91 3.95
C PRO A 170 4.98 2.00 4.90
N GLN A 171 4.74 2.18 6.21
CA GLN A 171 5.80 2.23 7.22
C GLN A 171 6.59 0.91 7.29
N LEU A 172 5.90 -0.22 7.16
CA LEU A 172 6.56 -1.52 7.11
C LEU A 172 7.39 -1.66 5.82
N TRP A 173 6.86 -1.17 4.67
CA TRP A 173 7.64 -1.13 3.43
C TRP A 173 8.91 -0.31 3.59
N PHE A 174 8.81 0.92 4.12
CA PHE A 174 9.91 1.86 4.28
C PHE A 174 11.00 1.39 5.24
N ARG A 175 10.74 0.35 6.01
CA ARG A 175 11.77 -0.30 6.82
C ARG A 175 12.76 -1.09 5.98
N TYR A 176 12.34 -1.56 4.78
CA TYR A 176 13.13 -2.47 3.94
C TYR A 176 13.27 -2.02 2.49
N GLY A 177 12.62 -0.96 2.09
CA GLY A 177 12.64 -0.49 0.70
C GLY A 177 12.34 0.99 0.58
N SER A 178 12.69 1.54 -0.58
CA SER A 178 12.53 2.96 -0.88
C SER A 178 11.06 3.35 -1.13
N PRO A 179 10.69 4.63 -0.92
CA PRO A 179 9.37 5.12 -1.33
C PRO A 179 9.10 4.93 -2.83
N GLN A 180 10.14 5.04 -3.66
CA GLN A 180 10.04 4.86 -5.11
C GLN A 180 9.69 3.42 -5.48
N SER A 181 10.25 2.43 -4.78
CA SER A 181 9.89 1.02 -4.97
C SER A 181 8.43 0.73 -4.55
N LEU A 182 7.90 1.43 -3.53
CA LEU A 182 6.47 1.37 -3.20
C LEU A 182 5.61 2.03 -4.29
N HIS A 183 6.03 3.16 -4.83
CA HIS A 183 5.35 3.78 -5.98
C HIS A 183 5.34 2.82 -7.17
N LEU A 184 6.44 2.12 -7.45
CA LEU A 184 6.50 1.11 -8.50
C LEU A 184 5.46 0.00 -8.27
N LEU A 185 5.34 -0.55 -7.05
CA LEU A 185 4.29 -1.49 -6.71
C LEU A 185 2.90 -0.93 -7.05
N MET A 186 2.62 0.32 -6.69
CA MET A 186 1.30 0.93 -6.90
C MET A 186 1.03 1.21 -8.38
N LEU A 187 2.01 1.70 -9.13
CA LEU A 187 1.84 2.26 -10.48
C LEU A 187 2.07 1.26 -11.61
N LYS A 188 2.83 0.18 -11.37
CA LYS A 188 3.15 -0.82 -12.39
C LYS A 188 1.92 -1.48 -13.00
N ARG A 189 0.85 -1.63 -12.21
CA ARG A 189 -0.37 -2.31 -12.64
C ARG A 189 -1.58 -1.85 -11.82
N PHE A 190 -2.62 -1.37 -12.50
CA PHE A 190 -3.87 -0.94 -11.87
C PHE A 190 -4.95 -2.01 -11.87
N VAL A 191 -4.93 -2.93 -12.84
CA VAL A 191 -5.99 -3.92 -13.06
C VAL A 191 -5.61 -5.28 -12.48
N GLY A 192 -6.57 -5.91 -11.80
CA GLY A 192 -6.45 -7.24 -11.19
C GLY A 192 -5.86 -7.22 -9.78
N ALA A 193 -6.50 -7.96 -8.88
CA ALA A 193 -6.00 -8.15 -7.53
C ALA A 193 -4.60 -8.79 -7.53
N ARG A 194 -3.76 -8.38 -6.58
CA ARG A 194 -2.39 -8.89 -6.44
C ARG A 194 -2.15 -9.35 -5.03
N SER A 195 -1.56 -10.52 -4.90
CA SER A 195 -0.97 -10.92 -3.63
C SER A 195 0.31 -10.13 -3.38
N LEU A 196 0.53 -9.76 -2.15
CA LEU A 196 1.67 -8.98 -1.70
C LEU A 196 2.22 -9.59 -0.42
N ASP A 197 3.52 -9.80 -0.43
CA ASP A 197 4.29 -10.21 0.75
C ASP A 197 5.47 -9.27 0.97
N ILE A 198 5.96 -9.23 2.20
CA ILE A 198 7.13 -8.44 2.53
C ILE A 198 8.37 -8.93 1.77
N THR A 199 8.44 -10.23 1.47
CA THR A 199 9.52 -10.85 0.70
C THR A 199 9.58 -10.41 -0.76
N ASP A 200 8.55 -9.70 -1.26
CA ASP A 200 8.55 -9.13 -2.60
C ASP A 200 9.38 -7.82 -2.68
N ILE A 201 9.69 -7.16 -1.54
CA ILE A 201 10.38 -5.87 -1.53
C ILE A 201 11.74 -5.90 -2.24
N PRO A 202 12.62 -6.91 -2.02
CA PRO A 202 13.89 -6.99 -2.75
C PRO A 202 13.73 -7.02 -4.26
N GLN A 203 12.69 -7.68 -4.78
CA GLN A 203 12.39 -7.70 -6.20
C GLN A 203 12.00 -6.31 -6.71
N TYR A 204 11.12 -5.59 -5.99
CA TYR A 204 10.74 -4.22 -6.37
C TYR A 204 11.88 -3.22 -6.31
N MET A 205 12.85 -3.40 -5.40
CA MET A 205 14.07 -2.61 -5.37
C MET A 205 14.91 -2.87 -6.63
N SER A 206 15.10 -4.13 -7.02
CA SER A 206 15.86 -4.49 -8.23
C SER A 206 15.15 -4.04 -9.51
N GLU A 207 13.84 -4.15 -9.59
CA GLU A 207 13.05 -3.64 -10.73
C GLU A 207 13.14 -2.12 -10.86
N LEU A 208 13.21 -1.39 -9.74
CA LEU A 208 13.39 0.07 -9.76
C LEU A 208 14.76 0.44 -10.33
N ASP A 209 15.81 -0.28 -9.94
CA ASP A 209 17.17 -0.10 -10.49
C ASP A 209 17.20 -0.35 -12.00
N GLU A 210 16.51 -1.40 -12.45
CA GLU A 210 16.38 -1.68 -13.88
C GLU A 210 15.65 -0.57 -14.65
N LEU A 211 14.62 0.03 -14.08
CA LEU A 211 13.93 1.18 -14.66
C LEU A 211 14.84 2.41 -14.72
N GLU A 212 15.70 2.60 -13.72
CA GLU A 212 16.69 3.66 -13.70
C GLU A 212 17.72 3.48 -14.81
N ASP A 213 18.25 2.25 -15.01
CA ASP A 213 19.16 1.92 -16.11
C ASP A 213 18.55 2.23 -17.48
N ILE A 214 17.26 1.92 -17.66
CA ILE A 214 16.52 2.23 -18.88
C ILE A 214 16.37 3.74 -19.06
N TYR A 215 16.00 4.45 -18.00
CA TYR A 215 15.81 5.90 -18.02
C TYR A 215 17.07 6.67 -18.38
N PHE A 216 18.23 6.26 -17.88
CA PHE A 216 19.53 6.87 -18.17
C PHE A 216 20.24 6.26 -19.40
N GLY A 217 19.58 5.33 -20.11
CA GLY A 217 20.12 4.73 -21.36
C GLY A 217 21.23 3.71 -21.13
N GLN A 218 21.45 3.25 -19.91
CA GLN A 218 22.41 2.19 -19.57
C GLN A 218 21.90 0.81 -20.04
N LYS A 219 20.58 0.63 -20.03
CA LYS A 219 19.89 -0.54 -20.58
C LYS A 219 19.04 -0.15 -21.78
N LYS A 220 19.29 -0.76 -22.95
CA LYS A 220 18.55 -0.48 -24.19
C LYS A 220 17.31 -1.36 -24.28
N ILE A 221 16.19 -0.74 -24.67
CA ILE A 221 14.92 -1.39 -25.03
C ILE A 221 14.68 -1.08 -26.51
N THR A 222 14.49 -2.10 -27.32
CA THR A 222 14.33 -1.96 -28.78
C THR A 222 12.93 -1.53 -29.20
N ASP A 223 11.90 -1.88 -28.43
CA ASP A 223 10.54 -1.43 -28.69
C ASP A 223 10.32 -0.02 -28.13
N GLU A 224 10.04 0.93 -29.01
CA GLU A 224 9.88 2.35 -28.66
C GLU A 224 8.69 2.60 -27.72
N LYS A 225 7.58 1.85 -27.87
CA LYS A 225 6.41 1.99 -27.01
C LYS A 225 6.67 1.47 -25.62
N GLU A 226 7.32 0.30 -25.51
CA GLU A 226 7.71 -0.25 -24.22
C GLU A 226 8.75 0.63 -23.54
N HIS A 227 9.75 1.15 -24.29
CA HIS A 227 10.72 2.13 -23.76
C HIS A 227 10.02 3.36 -23.18
N ALA A 228 9.12 4.01 -23.94
CA ALA A 228 8.40 5.19 -23.49
C ALA A 228 7.55 4.90 -22.22
N LYS A 229 6.92 3.73 -22.16
CA LYS A 229 6.16 3.27 -21.00
C LYS A 229 7.03 3.10 -19.75
N LEU A 230 8.19 2.44 -19.88
CA LEU A 230 9.10 2.19 -18.75
C LEU A 230 9.75 3.49 -18.25
N VAL A 231 10.18 4.36 -19.17
CA VAL A 231 10.66 5.71 -18.82
C VAL A 231 9.59 6.53 -18.12
N GLY A 232 8.34 6.47 -18.60
CA GLY A 232 7.19 7.12 -17.95
C GLY A 232 6.95 6.57 -16.55
N LEU A 233 6.98 5.26 -16.38
CA LEU A 233 6.80 4.59 -15.08
C LEU A 233 7.88 5.02 -14.08
N TYR A 234 9.16 5.07 -14.49
CA TYR A 234 10.25 5.55 -13.65
C TYR A 234 10.00 6.99 -13.17
N LYS A 235 9.63 7.90 -14.10
CA LYS A 235 9.31 9.30 -13.75
C LYS A 235 8.17 9.39 -12.74
N TYR A 236 7.10 8.56 -12.88
CA TYR A 236 6.00 8.52 -11.92
C TYR A 236 6.44 8.00 -10.55
N CYS A 237 7.34 7.00 -10.49
CA CYS A 237 7.89 6.54 -9.21
C CYS A 237 8.60 7.68 -8.45
N TRP A 238 9.17 8.64 -9.15
CA TRP A 238 9.81 9.84 -8.62
C TRP A 238 8.89 11.07 -8.57
N LEU A 239 7.57 10.89 -8.69
CA LEU A 239 6.59 11.98 -8.71
C LEU A 239 6.96 13.08 -9.73
N MET A 240 7.39 12.68 -10.91
CA MET A 240 7.88 13.53 -12.02
C MET A 240 9.14 14.36 -11.71
N LYS A 241 9.88 14.00 -10.65
CA LYS A 241 11.14 14.64 -10.25
C LYS A 241 12.24 13.60 -10.08
N PRO A 242 12.64 12.89 -11.17
CA PRO A 242 13.72 11.91 -11.10
C PRO A 242 15.06 12.60 -10.80
N PRO A 243 16.05 11.87 -10.27
CA PRO A 243 17.39 12.40 -10.08
C PRO A 243 18.01 12.81 -11.42
N THR A 244 19.02 13.69 -11.38
CA THR A 244 19.74 14.18 -12.57
C THR A 244 20.81 13.21 -13.04
N ASN A 245 21.33 12.39 -12.13
CA ASN A 245 22.37 11.40 -12.41
C ASN A 245 21.93 10.03 -11.92
N PRO A 246 22.36 8.95 -12.56
CA PRO A 246 22.06 7.59 -12.09
C PRO A 246 22.74 7.33 -10.74
N ASN A 247 22.07 6.55 -9.90
CA ASN A 247 22.65 6.07 -8.66
C ASN A 247 23.58 4.85 -8.93
N LEU A 248 24.41 4.52 -7.94
CA LEU A 248 25.18 3.29 -7.97
C LEU A 248 24.26 2.11 -7.66
N HIS A 249 24.01 1.25 -8.66
CA HIS A 249 23.19 0.07 -8.47
C HIS A 249 24.00 -1.08 -7.89
N VAL A 250 23.73 -1.39 -6.62
CA VAL A 250 24.20 -2.60 -5.97
C VAL A 250 23.01 -3.54 -5.84
N PRO A 251 23.08 -4.79 -6.34
CA PRO A 251 21.98 -5.74 -6.20
C PRO A 251 21.52 -5.85 -4.75
N TYR A 252 20.23 -5.59 -4.50
CA TYR A 252 19.71 -5.51 -3.14
C TYR A 252 19.93 -6.80 -2.34
N ASN A 253 19.84 -7.95 -3.01
CA ASN A 253 20.16 -9.25 -2.38
C ASN A 253 21.64 -9.37 -1.96
N LEU A 254 22.57 -8.72 -2.69
CA LEU A 254 23.97 -8.68 -2.28
C LEU A 254 24.13 -7.85 -1.00
N LEU A 255 23.47 -6.71 -0.91
CA LEU A 255 23.45 -5.90 0.31
C LEU A 255 22.89 -6.67 1.50
N ILE A 256 21.78 -7.41 1.32
CA ILE A 256 21.20 -8.26 2.36
C ILE A 256 22.19 -9.35 2.79
N TYR A 257 22.89 -9.97 1.85
CA TYR A 257 23.89 -10.98 2.15
C TYR A 257 25.04 -10.40 2.98
N LEU A 258 25.60 -9.27 2.57
CA LEU A 258 26.66 -8.59 3.30
C LEU A 258 26.18 -8.12 4.69
N ALA A 259 24.97 -7.62 4.79
CA ALA A 259 24.38 -7.20 6.05
C ALA A 259 24.23 -8.34 7.08
N LYS A 260 24.01 -9.58 6.61
CA LYS A 260 23.92 -10.77 7.48
C LYS A 260 25.26 -11.14 8.13
N VAL A 261 26.38 -10.78 7.52
CA VAL A 261 27.74 -11.14 7.97
C VAL A 261 28.54 -9.94 8.49
N ALA A 262 28.00 -8.74 8.39
CA ALA A 262 28.67 -7.53 8.83
C ALA A 262 28.88 -7.52 10.36
N PRO A 263 30.07 -7.13 10.84
CA PRO A 263 30.32 -6.97 12.27
C PRO A 263 29.49 -5.83 12.85
N LYS A 264 28.97 -6.02 14.07
CA LYS A 264 28.18 -4.99 14.75
C LYS A 264 29.02 -3.76 15.07
N GLY A 265 28.46 -2.59 14.75
CA GLY A 265 29.07 -1.28 15.02
C GLY A 265 29.96 -0.74 13.88
N THR A 266 30.26 -1.55 12.86
CA THR A 266 31.03 -1.17 11.66
C THR A 266 30.39 -1.69 10.37
N GLU A 267 29.06 -1.85 10.41
CA GLU A 267 28.33 -2.52 9.31
C GLU A 267 28.49 -1.77 7.98
N THR A 268 28.36 -0.45 8.01
CA THR A 268 28.43 0.37 6.79
C THR A 268 29.84 0.36 6.19
N GLU A 269 30.86 0.53 7.02
CA GLU A 269 32.26 0.48 6.62
C GLU A 269 32.61 -0.90 6.02
N PHE A 270 32.24 -1.97 6.71
CA PHE A 270 32.46 -3.33 6.24
C PHE A 270 31.78 -3.59 4.88
N ILE A 271 30.50 -3.21 4.74
CA ILE A 271 29.76 -3.41 3.49
C ILE A 271 30.41 -2.60 2.37
N THR A 272 30.80 -1.35 2.64
CA THR A 272 31.46 -0.48 1.64
C THR A 272 32.78 -1.05 1.19
N GLU A 273 33.63 -1.52 2.11
CA GLU A 273 34.89 -2.18 1.79
C GLU A 273 34.68 -3.42 0.92
N LYS A 274 33.72 -4.27 1.28
CA LYS A 274 33.41 -5.47 0.49
C LYS A 274 32.87 -5.13 -0.92
N LEU A 275 32.08 -4.09 -1.06
CA LEU A 275 31.64 -3.61 -2.37
C LEU A 275 32.82 -3.13 -3.22
N GLN A 276 33.77 -2.42 -2.61
CA GLN A 276 35.01 -2.00 -3.30
C GLN A 276 35.85 -3.23 -3.71
N ASP A 277 35.96 -4.24 -2.85
CA ASP A 277 36.62 -5.52 -3.17
C ASP A 277 35.96 -6.22 -4.37
N TYR A 278 34.63 -6.08 -4.54
CA TYR A 278 33.88 -6.60 -5.69
C TYR A 278 33.97 -5.70 -6.94
N GLY A 279 34.72 -4.61 -6.88
CA GLY A 279 34.96 -3.73 -8.03
C GLY A 279 33.97 -2.56 -8.17
N TYR A 280 33.10 -2.31 -7.19
CA TYR A 280 32.28 -1.11 -7.18
C TYR A 280 33.13 0.13 -6.90
N LYS A 281 33.01 1.15 -7.75
CA LYS A 281 33.73 2.42 -7.58
C LYS A 281 32.97 3.30 -6.59
N ILE A 282 33.40 3.29 -5.35
CA ILE A 282 32.80 4.07 -4.26
C ILE A 282 33.90 4.99 -3.71
N GLU A 283 33.90 6.25 -4.14
CA GLU A 283 34.80 7.28 -3.60
C GLU A 283 34.20 7.87 -2.33
N GLU A 284 32.89 8.10 -2.33
CA GLU A 284 32.10 8.55 -1.19
C GLU A 284 30.78 7.78 -1.14
N VAL A 285 30.34 7.42 0.07
CA VAL A 285 29.07 6.70 0.26
C VAL A 285 27.93 7.69 0.09
N SER A 286 27.22 7.59 -1.03
CA SER A 286 26.06 8.43 -1.33
C SER A 286 24.92 8.20 -0.33
N GLU A 287 24.03 9.17 -0.20
CA GLU A 287 22.85 9.05 0.67
C GLU A 287 21.90 7.91 0.22
N ASP A 288 21.81 7.65 -1.08
CA ASP A 288 21.05 6.49 -1.59
C ASP A 288 21.66 5.17 -1.13
N LEU A 289 22.99 5.01 -1.29
CA LEU A 289 23.68 3.80 -0.86
C LEU A 289 23.59 3.60 0.66
N LYS A 290 23.72 4.66 1.46
CA LYS A 290 23.52 4.61 2.92
C LYS A 290 22.14 4.06 3.28
N LYS A 291 21.08 4.59 2.65
CA LYS A 291 19.71 4.12 2.88
C LYS A 291 19.52 2.67 2.44
N ARG A 292 20.08 2.27 1.30
CA ARG A 292 20.02 0.88 0.83
C ARG A 292 20.70 -0.09 1.79
N ILE A 293 21.84 0.30 2.35
CA ILE A 293 22.52 -0.46 3.41
C ILE A 293 21.63 -0.55 4.66
N GLU A 294 21.04 0.56 5.09
CA GLU A 294 20.11 0.56 6.23
C GLU A 294 18.92 -0.40 6.00
N TYR A 295 18.29 -0.37 4.84
CA TYR A 295 17.21 -1.30 4.49
C TYR A 295 17.66 -2.76 4.56
N ALA A 296 18.85 -3.06 4.04
CA ALA A 296 19.42 -4.40 4.05
C ALA A 296 19.78 -4.87 5.46
N LEU A 297 20.27 -3.99 6.33
CA LEU A 297 20.55 -4.28 7.74
C LEU A 297 19.26 -4.58 8.50
N ASN A 298 18.21 -3.77 8.30
CA ASN A 298 16.90 -4.01 8.87
C ASN A 298 16.34 -5.36 8.43
N TRP A 299 16.48 -5.69 7.12
CA TRP A 299 16.08 -6.98 6.59
C TRP A 299 16.84 -8.13 7.25
N ALA A 300 18.17 -8.03 7.30
CA ALA A 300 19.01 -9.04 7.90
C ALA A 300 18.73 -9.25 9.39
N GLN A 301 18.36 -8.20 10.10
CA GLN A 301 18.00 -8.26 11.52
C GLN A 301 16.66 -8.97 11.73
N ASP A 302 15.63 -8.65 10.94
CA ASP A 302 14.26 -9.07 11.18
C ASP A 302 13.95 -10.42 10.52
N PHE A 303 14.61 -10.74 9.38
CA PHE A 303 14.48 -12.02 8.67
C PHE A 303 15.71 -12.91 8.83
N LYS A 304 16.16 -13.07 10.06
CA LYS A 304 17.14 -14.10 10.36
C LYS A 304 16.51 -15.46 10.09
N GLU A 305 16.94 -16.11 9.01
CA GLU A 305 16.69 -17.53 8.87
C GLU A 305 17.38 -18.23 10.07
N ILE A 306 16.58 -18.72 11.00
CA ILE A 306 17.03 -19.65 12.04
C ILE A 306 17.25 -21.02 11.35
N LYS A 307 18.15 -21.06 10.40
CA LYS A 307 18.86 -22.26 10.02
C LYS A 307 20.27 -22.06 10.52
N GLU A 308 20.53 -22.51 11.75
CA GLU A 308 21.87 -22.93 12.12
C GLU A 308 22.30 -23.94 11.06
N THR A 309 22.93 -23.47 10.00
CA THR A 309 23.69 -24.32 9.13
C THR A 309 24.93 -24.71 9.95
N THR A 310 24.81 -25.78 10.75
CA THR A 310 25.95 -26.38 11.38
C THR A 310 26.84 -26.81 10.21
N ILE A 311 27.86 -26.01 9.91
CA ILE A 311 28.93 -26.43 9.00
C ILE A 311 29.63 -27.59 9.71
N GLN A 312 29.20 -28.81 9.43
CA GLN A 312 29.96 -29.98 9.81
C GLN A 312 31.22 -29.97 8.93
N LEU A 313 32.33 -29.58 9.53
CA LEU A 313 33.64 -29.78 8.93
C LEU A 313 33.73 -31.25 8.56
N ALA A 314 34.06 -31.55 7.31
CA ALA A 314 34.31 -32.91 6.88
C ALA A 314 35.36 -33.53 7.82
N PRO A 315 35.15 -34.75 8.34
CA PRO A 315 36.11 -35.34 9.25
C PRO A 315 37.48 -35.42 8.55
N GLU A 316 38.52 -35.09 9.29
CA GLU A 316 39.94 -34.97 8.85
C GLU A 316 40.50 -36.15 8.04
N LYS A 317 39.76 -37.25 7.90
CA LYS A 317 40.20 -38.47 7.23
C LYS A 317 39.97 -38.53 5.72
N CYS A 318 39.66 -37.42 5.04
CA CYS A 318 39.73 -37.34 3.59
C CYS A 318 41.07 -36.80 3.11
N HIS A 319 42.20 -37.36 3.62
CA HIS A 319 43.51 -37.14 3.02
C HIS A 319 43.54 -37.73 1.61
N ARG A 320 43.85 -36.90 0.64
CA ARG A 320 44.12 -37.24 -0.74
C ARG A 320 45.15 -38.41 -0.77
N ARG A 321 44.72 -39.60 -1.11
CA ARG A 321 45.64 -40.58 -1.66
C ARG A 321 46.03 -40.12 -3.06
N THR A 322 47.19 -39.52 -3.18
CA THR A 322 47.90 -39.38 -4.45
C THR A 322 48.22 -40.79 -4.96
N ASN A 323 47.38 -41.37 -5.76
CA ASN A 323 47.69 -42.55 -6.50
C ASN A 323 48.11 -42.17 -7.92
N THR A 324 49.41 -42.15 -8.12
CA THR A 324 50.07 -42.34 -9.41
C THR A 324 49.78 -43.77 -9.86
N ASN A 325 48.67 -44.04 -10.49
CA ASN A 325 48.44 -45.12 -11.46
C ASN A 325 47.02 -45.00 -12.02
N THR A 326 46.97 -44.80 -13.29
CA THR A 326 45.74 -44.68 -14.11
C THR A 326 45.07 -46.05 -14.23
N PRO A 327 43.80 -46.19 -13.90
CA PRO A 327 42.97 -47.21 -14.52
C PRO A 327 41.61 -46.71 -14.98
N ASN A 328 41.36 -47.09 -16.21
CA ASN A 328 40.11 -47.38 -16.91
C ASN A 328 38.83 -46.66 -16.50
N ARG A 329 38.34 -45.78 -17.38
CA ARG A 329 37.13 -44.91 -17.30
C ARG A 329 35.82 -45.62 -16.92
N ARG A 330 35.73 -46.94 -16.98
CA ARG A 330 34.46 -47.66 -16.69
C ARG A 330 34.19 -47.97 -15.22
N LYS A 331 35.18 -47.91 -14.34
CA LYS A 331 34.97 -48.18 -12.89
C LYS A 331 34.62 -46.96 -12.03
N ARG A 332 34.81 -45.74 -12.56
CA ARG A 332 34.48 -44.48 -11.83
C ARG A 332 32.99 -44.22 -11.69
N ARG A 333 32.16 -44.71 -12.61
CA ARG A 333 30.68 -44.44 -12.54
C ARG A 333 29.97 -45.28 -11.45
N ARG A 334 30.51 -46.40 -11.01
CA ARG A 334 29.86 -47.24 -9.97
C ARG A 334 30.21 -46.85 -8.53
N GLN A 335 31.26 -46.09 -8.30
CA GLN A 335 31.66 -45.67 -6.94
C GLN A 335 31.00 -44.35 -6.53
N ASN A 336 30.73 -43.45 -7.47
CA ASN A 336 29.98 -42.20 -7.18
C ASN A 336 28.48 -42.44 -6.87
N THR A 337 27.92 -43.56 -7.36
CA THR A 337 26.50 -43.90 -7.10
C THR A 337 26.31 -44.52 -5.69
N ARG A 338 27.36 -45.08 -5.09
CA ARG A 338 27.28 -45.63 -3.72
C ARG A 338 27.42 -44.58 -2.62
N CYS A 339 28.12 -43.48 -2.87
CA CYS A 339 28.26 -42.41 -1.89
C CYS A 339 26.95 -41.58 -1.77
N ASN A 340 26.19 -41.43 -2.87
CA ASN A 340 24.93 -40.68 -2.87
C ASN A 340 23.72 -41.47 -2.32
N LEU A 341 23.81 -42.78 -2.15
CA LEU A 341 22.71 -43.61 -1.65
C LEU A 341 22.75 -43.82 -0.11
N GLN A 342 23.87 -43.54 0.54
CA GLN A 342 23.94 -43.60 2.02
C GLN A 342 23.43 -42.35 2.73
N HIS A 343 23.30 -41.19 2.01
CA HIS A 343 22.75 -39.96 2.58
C HIS A 343 21.23 -39.83 2.48
N ARG A 344 20.54 -40.76 1.77
CA ARG A 344 19.05 -40.71 1.64
C ARG A 344 18.30 -41.64 2.60
N LYS A 345 18.98 -42.33 3.52
CA LYS A 345 18.32 -43.23 4.50
C LYS A 345 18.44 -42.80 5.95
N LYS A 346 18.80 -41.53 6.23
CA LYS A 346 18.71 -40.93 7.56
C LYS A 346 18.27 -39.46 7.43
N ALA A 347 17.03 -39.26 7.09
CA ALA A 347 16.19 -38.06 7.34
C ALA A 347 14.77 -38.56 7.42
#